data_f6199c9d1e60e72da6e6aa2c9c760425
#
_entry.id   f6199c9d1e60e72da6e6aa2c9c760425
#
_cell.length_a   1.000
_cell.length_b   1.000
_cell.length_c   1.000
_cell.angle_alpha   90.00
_cell.angle_beta   90.00
_cell.angle_gamma   90.00
#
_symmetry.space_group_name_H-M   'P 1'
#
loop_
_entity.id
_entity.type
_entity.pdbx_description
1 polymer ?
#
loop_
_entity_poly.entity_id
_entity_poly.type
_entity_poly.pdbx_seq_one_letter_code
_entity_poly.pdbx_strand_id
1 'polypeptide(L)'
;MRTILITGASGGLVQEMVPLLKDDFLILLGRDVEKIEQLYAYHEKKAVFDVDIRDEAALTAFFDELDSQFGQIDILVNNAGYAIYDDFENFSSQQVRAMFDINTFALMTMCRLVGKRMKARRSGQMINIISMSGLIASSKSSVYSATKFAAMGFSNTIRLELAQYGVTVTTVNPGPIATSFFDQAVPDGSYQESVKAFLLQPDYVARKIVAAMGTRKRDINLPWSLAAAHKLYTLFPRIADYLASTVFNLK
;
A
#
# COMPACT_ATOMS: atom_id res chain seq x y z
N MET A 1 -9.22 13.02 -18.19
CA MET A 1 -9.38 11.63 -17.73
C MET A 1 -8.00 11.06 -17.52
N ARG A 2 -7.69 10.57 -16.31
CA ARG A 2 -6.41 9.92 -15.98
C ARG A 2 -6.60 8.41 -16.09
N THR A 3 -5.53 7.69 -16.42
CA THR A 3 -5.48 6.23 -16.31
C THR A 3 -4.76 5.85 -15.02
N ILE A 4 -5.48 5.14 -14.14
CA ILE A 4 -5.01 4.79 -12.79
C ILE A 4 -4.93 3.27 -12.68
N LEU A 5 -3.74 2.73 -12.43
CA LEU A 5 -3.54 1.31 -12.17
C LEU A 5 -3.50 1.06 -10.67
N ILE A 6 -4.32 0.10 -10.20
CA ILE A 6 -4.46 -0.21 -8.77
C ILE A 6 -4.26 -1.71 -8.55
N THR A 7 -3.32 -2.08 -7.66
CA THR A 7 -3.12 -3.48 -7.25
C THR A 7 -3.94 -3.82 -6.01
N GLY A 8 -4.36 -5.09 -5.87
CA GLY A 8 -5.19 -5.53 -4.76
C GLY A 8 -6.59 -4.93 -4.79
N ALA A 9 -7.19 -4.90 -5.97
CA ALA A 9 -8.43 -4.18 -6.26
C ALA A 9 -9.65 -4.64 -5.47
N SER A 10 -9.69 -5.87 -4.97
CA SER A 10 -10.79 -6.36 -4.11
C SER A 10 -10.71 -5.89 -2.64
N GLY A 11 -9.61 -5.20 -2.26
CA GLY A 11 -9.38 -4.74 -0.89
C GLY A 11 -10.33 -3.63 -0.45
N GLY A 12 -10.72 -3.62 0.84
CA GLY A 12 -11.70 -2.67 1.39
C GLY A 12 -11.31 -1.20 1.23
N LEU A 13 -10.02 -0.86 1.23
CA LEU A 13 -9.58 0.50 0.96
C LEU A 13 -9.85 0.92 -0.48
N VAL A 14 -9.64 0.01 -1.46
CA VAL A 14 -9.91 0.30 -2.88
C VAL A 14 -11.41 0.42 -3.13
N GLN A 15 -12.24 -0.35 -2.42
CA GLN A 15 -13.70 -0.22 -2.50
C GLN A 15 -14.18 1.18 -2.16
N GLU A 16 -13.51 1.87 -1.23
CA GLU A 16 -13.82 3.26 -0.89
C GLU A 16 -13.14 4.28 -1.84
N MET A 17 -12.08 3.89 -2.54
CA MET A 17 -11.42 4.78 -3.51
C MET A 17 -12.18 4.86 -4.83
N VAL A 18 -12.66 3.74 -5.37
CA VAL A 18 -13.27 3.66 -6.70
C VAL A 18 -14.46 4.62 -6.88
N PRO A 19 -15.40 4.77 -5.93
CA PRO A 19 -16.48 5.75 -6.05
C PRO A 19 -16.04 7.20 -6.19
N LEU A 20 -14.82 7.52 -5.70
CA LEU A 20 -14.23 8.86 -5.79
C LEU A 20 -13.49 9.11 -7.11
N LEU A 21 -13.32 8.09 -7.95
CA LEU A 21 -12.54 8.11 -9.21
C LEU A 21 -13.43 7.98 -10.45
N LYS A 22 -14.70 8.34 -10.36
CA LYS A 22 -15.74 8.16 -11.39
C LYS A 22 -15.40 8.74 -12.78
N ASP A 23 -14.53 9.74 -12.82
CA ASP A 23 -14.13 10.40 -14.08
C ASP A 23 -12.83 9.83 -14.67
N ASP A 24 -12.16 8.93 -13.97
CA ASP A 24 -10.89 8.31 -14.37
C ASP A 24 -11.09 6.93 -14.99
N PHE A 25 -10.15 6.47 -15.80
CA PHE A 25 -10.09 5.10 -16.29
C PHE A 25 -9.28 4.24 -15.32
N LEU A 26 -9.85 3.13 -14.86
CA LEU A 26 -9.24 2.28 -13.84
C LEU A 26 -8.75 0.96 -14.44
N ILE A 27 -7.48 0.64 -14.22
CA ILE A 27 -6.91 -0.67 -14.48
C ILE A 27 -6.76 -1.36 -13.13
N LEU A 28 -7.57 -2.39 -12.91
CA LEU A 28 -7.73 -3.05 -11.62
C LEU A 28 -7.09 -4.44 -11.65
N LEU A 29 -6.04 -4.64 -10.84
CA LEU A 29 -5.35 -5.92 -10.74
C LEU A 29 -5.78 -6.67 -9.48
N GLY A 30 -6.17 -7.93 -9.65
CA GLY A 30 -6.49 -8.82 -8.55
C GLY A 30 -6.75 -10.25 -9.02
N ARG A 31 -6.68 -11.21 -8.10
CA ARG A 31 -6.77 -12.64 -8.38
C ARG A 31 -8.20 -13.14 -8.66
N ASP A 32 -9.19 -12.41 -8.18
CA ASP A 32 -10.61 -12.77 -8.30
C ASP A 32 -11.31 -11.71 -9.16
N VAL A 33 -11.17 -11.90 -10.47
CA VAL A 33 -11.71 -10.99 -11.50
C VAL A 33 -13.23 -10.86 -11.38
N GLU A 34 -13.93 -11.98 -11.18
CA GLU A 34 -15.40 -11.98 -11.09
C GLU A 34 -15.89 -11.12 -9.92
N LYS A 35 -15.25 -11.28 -8.76
CA LYS A 35 -15.56 -10.45 -7.59
C LYS A 35 -15.26 -8.97 -7.84
N ILE A 36 -14.15 -8.63 -8.49
CA ILE A 36 -13.78 -7.24 -8.78
C ILE A 36 -14.78 -6.63 -9.79
N GLU A 37 -15.17 -7.38 -10.82
CA GLU A 37 -16.19 -6.94 -11.77
C GLU A 37 -17.53 -6.68 -11.10
N GLN A 38 -17.97 -7.56 -10.18
CA GLN A 38 -19.19 -7.38 -9.42
C GLN A 38 -19.13 -6.17 -8.48
N LEU A 39 -18.01 -6.01 -7.74
CA LEU A 39 -17.82 -4.88 -6.83
C LEU A 39 -17.90 -3.52 -7.54
N TYR A 40 -17.41 -3.45 -8.76
CA TYR A 40 -17.32 -2.20 -9.53
C TYR A 40 -18.17 -2.20 -10.79
N ALA A 41 -19.28 -2.96 -10.82
CA ALA A 41 -20.20 -3.01 -11.96
C ALA A 41 -20.73 -1.62 -12.36
N TYR A 42 -20.85 -0.71 -11.39
CA TYR A 42 -21.30 0.67 -11.60
C TYR A 42 -20.24 1.60 -12.24
N HIS A 43 -18.97 1.17 -12.29
CA HIS A 43 -17.88 1.98 -12.85
C HIS A 43 -17.57 1.49 -14.27
N GLU A 44 -18.10 2.19 -15.27
CA GLU A 44 -18.00 1.79 -16.69
C GLU A 44 -16.59 1.90 -17.27
N LYS A 45 -15.78 2.87 -16.77
CA LYS A 45 -14.45 3.16 -17.27
C LYS A 45 -13.39 2.32 -16.56
N LYS A 46 -13.45 1.00 -16.70
CA LYS A 46 -12.51 0.08 -16.07
C LYS A 46 -12.09 -1.06 -16.99
N ALA A 47 -10.94 -1.64 -16.67
CA ALA A 47 -10.51 -2.95 -17.14
C ALA A 47 -9.95 -3.73 -15.94
N VAL A 48 -10.32 -5.01 -15.82
CA VAL A 48 -9.94 -5.88 -14.71
C VAL A 48 -9.08 -7.01 -15.24
N PHE A 49 -7.98 -7.30 -14.54
CA PHE A 49 -7.03 -8.31 -14.96
C PHE A 49 -6.61 -9.22 -13.81
N ASP A 50 -6.53 -10.52 -14.10
CA ASP A 50 -5.86 -11.51 -13.25
C ASP A 50 -4.38 -11.57 -13.63
N VAL A 51 -3.55 -10.86 -12.85
CA VAL A 51 -2.10 -10.91 -13.01
C VAL A 51 -1.48 -11.15 -11.64
N ASP A 52 -0.69 -12.21 -11.52
CA ASP A 52 0.08 -12.42 -10.30
C ASP A 52 1.22 -11.39 -10.23
N ILE A 53 1.07 -10.43 -9.34
CA ILE A 53 2.05 -9.36 -9.16
C ILE A 53 3.41 -9.85 -8.63
N ARG A 54 3.54 -11.13 -8.24
CA ARG A 54 4.80 -11.77 -7.85
C ARG A 54 5.56 -12.32 -9.05
N ASP A 55 4.89 -12.54 -10.18
CA ASP A 55 5.48 -13.03 -11.41
C ASP A 55 5.94 -11.87 -12.30
N GLU A 56 7.24 -11.61 -12.28
CA GLU A 56 7.83 -10.53 -13.07
C GLU A 56 7.70 -10.74 -14.58
N ALA A 57 7.73 -11.99 -15.06
CA ALA A 57 7.59 -12.28 -16.48
C ALA A 57 6.14 -12.02 -16.94
N ALA A 58 5.15 -12.47 -16.16
CA ALA A 58 3.74 -12.17 -16.40
C ALA A 58 3.47 -10.66 -16.37
N LEU A 59 4.03 -9.93 -15.39
CA LEU A 59 3.90 -8.47 -15.32
C LEU A 59 4.54 -7.78 -16.53
N THR A 60 5.69 -8.24 -16.99
CA THR A 60 6.37 -7.63 -18.15
C THR A 60 5.51 -7.79 -19.41
N ALA A 61 5.02 -9.00 -19.69
CA ALA A 61 4.12 -9.27 -20.82
C ALA A 61 2.83 -8.45 -20.72
N PHE A 62 2.23 -8.39 -19.53
CA PHE A 62 1.04 -7.58 -19.26
C PHE A 62 1.25 -6.10 -19.59
N PHE A 63 2.37 -5.50 -19.14
CA PHE A 63 2.63 -4.09 -19.41
C PHE A 63 2.94 -3.80 -20.89
N ASP A 64 3.57 -4.73 -21.62
CA ASP A 64 3.83 -4.57 -23.04
C ASP A 64 2.53 -4.60 -23.86
N GLU A 65 1.56 -5.42 -23.46
CA GLU A 65 0.23 -5.44 -24.05
C GLU A 65 -0.59 -4.21 -23.64
N LEU A 66 -0.53 -3.82 -22.38
CA LEU A 66 -1.30 -2.70 -21.83
C LEU A 66 -0.95 -1.37 -22.50
N ASP A 67 0.33 -1.12 -22.78
CA ASP A 67 0.78 0.09 -23.47
C ASP A 67 0.09 0.28 -24.84
N SER A 68 -0.18 -0.83 -25.55
CA SER A 68 -0.86 -0.81 -26.85
C SER A 68 -2.38 -0.61 -26.77
N GLN A 69 -3.00 -1.11 -25.71
CA GLN A 69 -4.48 -1.10 -25.55
C GLN A 69 -4.99 0.16 -24.82
N PHE A 70 -4.31 0.59 -23.77
CA PHE A 70 -4.79 1.64 -22.86
C PHE A 70 -3.89 2.88 -22.80
N GLY A 71 -2.76 2.84 -23.51
CA GLY A 71 -1.81 3.94 -23.50
C GLY A 71 -1.08 4.09 -22.16
N GLN A 72 -0.90 5.33 -21.72
CA GLN A 72 -0.06 5.62 -20.55
C GLN A 72 -0.81 5.45 -19.22
N ILE A 73 -0.11 4.96 -18.20
CA ILE A 73 -0.58 4.92 -16.81
C ILE A 73 -0.16 6.23 -16.14
N ASP A 74 -1.09 7.11 -15.82
CA ASP A 74 -0.80 8.38 -15.14
C ASP A 74 -0.47 8.19 -13.67
N ILE A 75 -1.18 7.27 -12.99
CA ILE A 75 -1.01 6.99 -11.57
C ILE A 75 -0.93 5.49 -11.34
N LEU A 76 0.10 5.06 -10.61
CA LEU A 76 0.20 3.71 -10.05
C LEU A 76 -0.16 3.76 -8.56
N VAL A 77 -1.12 2.94 -8.14
CA VAL A 77 -1.43 2.72 -6.71
C VAL A 77 -1.03 1.30 -6.32
N ASN A 78 0.10 1.16 -5.66
CA ASN A 78 0.54 -0.08 -5.05
C ASN A 78 -0.19 -0.28 -3.72
N ASN A 79 -1.35 -0.97 -3.76
CA ASN A 79 -2.17 -1.23 -2.58
C ASN A 79 -2.15 -2.69 -2.15
N ALA A 80 -1.81 -3.63 -3.02
CA ALA A 80 -1.74 -5.05 -2.65
C ALA A 80 -0.81 -5.28 -1.47
N GLY A 81 -1.27 -6.07 -0.50
CA GLY A 81 -0.51 -6.41 0.68
C GLY A 81 -1.37 -7.15 1.71
N TYR A 82 -0.71 -7.85 2.62
CA TYR A 82 -1.35 -8.52 3.76
C TYR A 82 -0.40 -8.57 4.95
N ALA A 83 -0.92 -8.91 6.11
CA ALA A 83 -0.16 -9.11 7.33
C ALA A 83 -0.49 -10.45 7.98
N ILE A 84 0.46 -10.97 8.72
CA ILE A 84 0.29 -11.97 9.77
C ILE A 84 0.93 -11.38 11.01
N TYR A 85 0.24 -11.43 12.14
CA TYR A 85 0.72 -10.98 13.44
C TYR A 85 0.91 -12.21 14.33
N ASP A 86 2.13 -12.40 14.80
CA ASP A 86 2.51 -13.49 15.70
C ASP A 86 3.80 -13.15 16.44
N ASP A 87 4.16 -13.93 17.43
CA ASP A 87 5.47 -13.85 18.07
C ASP A 87 6.57 -14.20 17.05
N PHE A 88 7.69 -13.49 17.11
CA PHE A 88 8.71 -13.52 16.04
C PHE A 88 9.25 -14.93 15.75
N GLU A 89 9.27 -15.81 16.76
CA GLU A 89 9.74 -17.20 16.67
C GLU A 89 8.76 -18.16 15.99
N ASN A 90 7.50 -17.80 15.88
CA ASN A 90 6.46 -18.65 15.28
C ASN A 90 6.40 -18.57 13.75
N PHE A 91 7.07 -17.59 13.14
CA PHE A 91 7.04 -17.45 11.69
C PHE A 91 7.86 -18.51 10.98
N SER A 92 7.22 -19.30 10.13
CA SER A 92 7.94 -20.15 9.18
C SER A 92 8.65 -19.32 8.11
N SER A 93 9.75 -19.84 7.56
CA SER A 93 10.45 -19.22 6.44
C SER A 93 9.55 -18.99 5.23
N GLN A 94 8.55 -19.85 5.03
CA GLN A 94 7.56 -19.71 3.95
C GLN A 94 6.67 -18.48 4.17
N GLN A 95 6.16 -18.26 5.38
CA GLN A 95 5.35 -17.09 5.72
C GLN A 95 6.15 -15.78 5.57
N VAL A 96 7.41 -15.80 6.05
CA VAL A 96 8.31 -14.65 5.88
C VAL A 96 8.46 -14.30 4.40
N ARG A 97 8.84 -15.28 3.56
CA ARG A 97 8.99 -15.05 2.11
C ARG A 97 7.71 -14.56 1.47
N ALA A 98 6.58 -15.20 1.73
CA ALA A 98 5.30 -14.85 1.13
C ALA A 98 4.86 -13.40 1.47
N MET A 99 5.13 -12.91 2.69
CA MET A 99 4.86 -11.50 3.02
C MET A 99 5.81 -10.54 2.29
N PHE A 100 7.10 -10.87 2.17
CA PHE A 100 8.05 -10.07 1.40
C PHE A 100 7.70 -10.06 -0.09
N ASP A 101 7.31 -11.19 -0.66
CA ASP A 101 6.96 -11.32 -2.07
C ASP A 101 5.85 -10.33 -2.46
N ILE A 102 4.81 -10.20 -1.65
CA ILE A 102 3.67 -9.32 -1.95
C ILE A 102 3.93 -7.88 -1.47
N ASN A 103 4.30 -7.70 -0.19
CA ASN A 103 4.35 -6.36 0.40
C ASN A 103 5.54 -5.53 -0.08
N THR A 104 6.61 -6.20 -0.55
CA THR A 104 7.89 -5.55 -0.86
C THR A 104 8.32 -5.81 -2.30
N PHE A 105 8.56 -7.07 -2.70
CA PHE A 105 9.13 -7.37 -4.01
C PHE A 105 8.16 -7.03 -5.15
N ALA A 106 6.88 -7.38 -5.02
CA ALA A 106 5.87 -7.02 -6.01
C ALA A 106 5.75 -5.50 -6.14
N LEU A 107 5.74 -4.74 -5.03
CA LEU A 107 5.74 -3.27 -5.05
C LEU A 107 6.98 -2.73 -5.78
N MET A 108 8.17 -3.26 -5.50
CA MET A 108 9.42 -2.87 -6.18
C MET A 108 9.35 -3.15 -7.68
N THR A 109 8.87 -4.32 -8.09
CA THR A 109 8.71 -4.72 -9.49
C THR A 109 7.72 -3.80 -10.22
N MET A 110 6.55 -3.55 -9.62
CA MET A 110 5.56 -2.62 -10.17
C MET A 110 6.13 -1.21 -10.34
N CYS A 111 6.80 -0.69 -9.31
CA CYS A 111 7.46 0.62 -9.40
C CYS A 111 8.54 0.66 -10.48
N ARG A 112 9.32 -0.42 -10.66
CA ARG A 112 10.36 -0.51 -11.69
C ARG A 112 9.77 -0.51 -13.10
N LEU A 113 8.77 -1.34 -13.35
CA LEU A 113 8.15 -1.48 -14.68
C LEU A 113 7.38 -0.22 -15.10
N VAL A 114 6.54 0.31 -14.22
CA VAL A 114 5.78 1.53 -14.47
C VAL A 114 6.69 2.76 -14.42
N GLY A 115 7.65 2.78 -13.50
CA GLY A 115 8.61 3.87 -13.33
C GLY A 115 9.50 4.09 -14.55
N LYS A 116 9.94 3.02 -15.22
CA LYS A 116 10.67 3.13 -16.48
C LYS A 116 9.86 3.89 -17.54
N ARG A 117 8.56 3.59 -17.65
CA ARG A 117 7.62 4.24 -18.58
C ARG A 117 7.36 5.70 -18.20
N MET A 118 7.09 5.97 -16.92
CA MET A 118 6.90 7.33 -16.40
C MET A 118 8.15 8.19 -16.58
N LYS A 119 9.34 7.63 -16.31
CA LYS A 119 10.63 8.30 -16.50
C LYS A 119 10.86 8.70 -17.96
N ALA A 120 10.56 7.82 -18.92
CA ALA A 120 10.74 8.07 -20.34
C ALA A 120 9.89 9.25 -20.83
N ARG A 121 8.64 9.35 -20.39
CA ARG A 121 7.73 10.45 -20.75
C ARG A 121 7.82 11.68 -19.81
N ARG A 122 8.65 11.61 -18.76
CA ARG A 122 8.86 12.68 -17.76
C ARG A 122 7.58 13.10 -17.03
N SER A 123 6.67 12.18 -16.80
CA SER A 123 5.36 12.43 -16.15
C SER A 123 4.83 11.17 -15.51
N GLY A 124 4.20 11.30 -14.32
CA GLY A 124 3.50 10.25 -13.61
C GLY A 124 3.56 10.39 -12.11
N GLN A 125 2.75 9.59 -11.43
CA GLN A 125 2.75 9.51 -9.97
C GLN A 125 2.66 8.05 -9.52
N MET A 126 3.44 7.68 -8.50
CA MET A 126 3.32 6.43 -7.77
C MET A 126 2.80 6.72 -6.37
N ILE A 127 1.79 5.97 -5.95
CA ILE A 127 1.23 6.01 -4.60
C ILE A 127 1.44 4.64 -3.97
N ASN A 128 2.35 4.55 -3.01
CA ASN A 128 2.69 3.31 -2.33
C ASN A 128 1.98 3.24 -0.98
N ILE A 129 1.07 2.28 -0.82
CA ILE A 129 0.36 2.06 0.45
C ILE A 129 1.29 1.23 1.35
N ILE A 130 1.92 1.92 2.28
CA ILE A 130 2.86 1.32 3.23
C ILE A 130 2.12 0.94 4.52
N SER A 131 2.38 1.61 5.61
CA SER A 131 1.74 1.52 6.94
C SER A 131 2.53 2.35 7.94
N MET A 132 1.93 2.71 9.06
CA MET A 132 2.68 3.17 10.23
C MET A 132 3.68 2.11 10.73
N SER A 133 3.41 0.81 10.49
CA SER A 133 4.36 -0.29 10.75
C SER A 133 5.63 -0.26 9.88
N GLY A 134 5.70 0.60 8.87
CA GLY A 134 6.92 0.92 8.12
C GLY A 134 7.71 2.10 8.69
N LEU A 135 7.25 2.69 9.79
CA LEU A 135 7.83 3.85 10.47
C LEU A 135 8.10 3.61 11.95
N ILE A 136 7.23 2.81 12.61
CA ILE A 136 7.30 2.49 14.04
C ILE A 136 7.16 0.98 14.19
N ALA A 137 8.02 0.38 15.01
CA ALA A 137 7.89 -1.03 15.38
C ALA A 137 6.73 -1.24 16.37
N SER A 138 6.06 -2.38 16.26
CA SER A 138 5.06 -2.84 17.23
C SER A 138 5.25 -4.33 17.53
N SER A 139 4.86 -4.75 18.72
CA SER A 139 4.91 -6.16 19.11
C SER A 139 4.11 -7.04 18.15
N LYS A 140 4.50 -8.30 17.99
CA LYS A 140 3.87 -9.32 17.13
C LYS A 140 3.83 -8.99 15.62
N SER A 141 4.38 -7.84 15.19
CA SER A 141 4.40 -7.43 13.78
C SER A 141 5.78 -7.54 13.12
N SER A 142 6.70 -8.31 13.69
CA SER A 142 8.11 -8.33 13.30
C SER A 142 8.34 -8.46 11.79
N VAL A 143 7.74 -9.48 11.16
CA VAL A 143 7.89 -9.74 9.72
C VAL A 143 7.11 -8.69 8.89
N TYR A 144 5.87 -8.40 9.28
CA TYR A 144 5.09 -7.36 8.58
C TYR A 144 5.77 -6.01 8.61
N SER A 145 6.24 -5.56 9.78
CA SER A 145 7.00 -4.32 9.91
C SER A 145 8.25 -4.34 9.04
N ALA A 146 9.03 -5.43 9.04
CA ALA A 146 10.21 -5.55 8.19
C ALA A 146 9.88 -5.33 6.71
N THR A 147 8.78 -5.93 6.20
CA THR A 147 8.33 -5.72 4.80
C THR A 147 7.98 -4.26 4.52
N LYS A 148 7.31 -3.59 5.46
CA LYS A 148 6.87 -2.20 5.28
C LYS A 148 8.01 -1.20 5.46
N PHE A 149 8.99 -1.45 6.34
CA PHE A 149 10.23 -0.68 6.40
C PHE A 149 11.04 -0.79 5.10
N ALA A 150 11.16 -2.00 4.54
CA ALA A 150 11.83 -2.21 3.25
C ALA A 150 11.13 -1.43 2.12
N ALA A 151 9.80 -1.51 2.01
CA ALA A 151 9.01 -0.76 1.04
C ALA A 151 9.12 0.77 1.24
N MET A 152 9.21 1.24 2.49
CA MET A 152 9.42 2.66 2.81
C MET A 152 10.81 3.13 2.35
N GLY A 153 11.87 2.40 2.70
CA GLY A 153 13.24 2.72 2.29
C GLY A 153 13.37 2.81 0.77
N PHE A 154 12.83 1.80 0.07
CA PHE A 154 12.77 1.79 -1.39
C PHE A 154 12.01 3.01 -1.95
N SER A 155 10.81 3.31 -1.42
CA SER A 155 10.00 4.44 -1.88
C SER A 155 10.69 5.77 -1.68
N ASN A 156 11.43 5.94 -0.57
CA ASN A 156 12.23 7.14 -0.31
C ASN A 156 13.36 7.32 -1.32
N THR A 157 14.03 6.22 -1.70
CA THR A 157 15.14 6.25 -2.66
C THR A 157 14.65 6.57 -4.07
N ILE A 158 13.64 5.85 -4.58
CA ILE A 158 13.12 6.11 -5.93
C ILE A 158 12.48 7.48 -6.07
N ARG A 159 11.97 8.08 -5.00
CA ARG A 159 11.48 9.47 -5.00
C ARG A 159 12.58 10.45 -5.39
N LEU A 160 13.80 10.27 -4.87
CA LEU A 160 14.95 11.10 -5.22
C LEU A 160 15.40 10.86 -6.67
N GLU A 161 15.47 9.58 -7.08
CA GLU A 161 15.89 9.21 -8.42
C GLU A 161 14.94 9.72 -9.51
N LEU A 162 13.62 9.71 -9.23
CA LEU A 162 12.58 10.07 -10.20
C LEU A 162 12.24 11.56 -10.22
N ALA A 163 12.62 12.32 -9.19
CA ALA A 163 12.28 13.75 -9.08
C ALA A 163 12.76 14.58 -10.29
N GLN A 164 13.97 14.33 -10.80
CA GLN A 164 14.53 15.02 -11.96
C GLN A 164 13.78 14.74 -13.28
N TYR A 165 12.96 13.70 -13.29
CA TYR A 165 12.13 13.31 -14.43
C TYR A 165 10.66 13.77 -14.28
N GLY A 166 10.35 14.58 -13.28
CA GLY A 166 8.98 15.06 -13.05
C GLY A 166 8.01 13.98 -12.54
N VAL A 167 8.50 12.81 -12.15
CA VAL A 167 7.70 11.72 -11.58
C VAL A 167 7.66 11.85 -10.07
N THR A 168 6.46 11.78 -9.49
CA THR A 168 6.27 11.90 -8.04
C THR A 168 6.06 10.55 -7.39
N VAL A 169 6.54 10.39 -6.16
CA VAL A 169 6.32 9.20 -5.33
C VAL A 169 5.73 9.63 -4.00
N THR A 170 4.51 9.22 -3.74
CA THR A 170 3.77 9.46 -2.51
C THR A 170 3.73 8.18 -1.67
N THR A 171 4.11 8.24 -0.40
CA THR A 171 3.87 7.14 0.54
C THR A 171 2.65 7.41 1.39
N VAL A 172 1.82 6.40 1.55
CA VAL A 172 0.65 6.44 2.43
C VAL A 172 0.92 5.51 3.60
N ASN A 173 0.96 6.07 4.79
CA ASN A 173 1.33 5.37 6.02
C ASN A 173 0.15 5.41 6.99
N PRO A 174 -0.90 4.59 6.75
CA PRO A 174 -2.02 4.53 7.67
C PRO A 174 -1.67 3.71 8.91
N GLY A 175 -2.28 4.08 10.02
CA GLY A 175 -2.52 3.17 11.14
C GLY A 175 -3.55 2.11 10.78
N PRO A 176 -4.10 1.39 11.76
CA PRO A 176 -5.13 0.39 11.53
C PRO A 176 -6.34 0.99 10.79
N ILE A 177 -6.82 0.31 9.73
CA ILE A 177 -8.02 0.70 8.98
C ILE A 177 -9.10 -0.36 9.19
N ALA A 178 -10.35 0.05 9.44
CA ALA A 178 -11.49 -0.83 9.64
C ALA A 178 -11.90 -1.54 8.33
N THR A 179 -11.15 -2.55 7.93
CA THR A 179 -11.38 -3.38 6.74
C THR A 179 -11.18 -4.85 7.10
N SER A 180 -11.59 -5.76 6.23
CA SER A 180 -11.32 -7.21 6.34
C SER A 180 -9.83 -7.61 6.32
N PHE A 181 -8.92 -6.64 6.21
CA PHE A 181 -7.48 -6.88 6.28
C PHE A 181 -7.06 -7.57 7.59
N PHE A 182 -7.68 -7.18 8.70
CA PHE A 182 -7.36 -7.75 10.02
C PHE A 182 -8.00 -9.11 10.29
N ASP A 183 -9.06 -9.48 9.57
CA ASP A 183 -9.70 -10.80 9.70
C ASP A 183 -8.73 -11.93 9.32
N GLN A 184 -7.80 -11.64 8.40
CA GLN A 184 -6.73 -12.57 8.01
C GLN A 184 -5.46 -12.40 8.85
N ALA A 185 -5.18 -11.19 9.31
CA ALA A 185 -3.95 -10.87 10.04
C ALA A 185 -3.98 -11.40 11.48
N VAL A 186 -5.14 -11.33 12.14
CA VAL A 186 -5.36 -11.78 13.52
C VAL A 186 -6.79 -12.35 13.61
N PRO A 187 -6.96 -13.64 13.32
CA PRO A 187 -8.29 -14.25 13.21
C PRO A 187 -9.14 -14.22 14.50
N ASP A 188 -8.52 -14.09 15.68
CA ASP A 188 -9.22 -14.03 16.97
C ASP A 188 -9.78 -12.63 17.32
N GLY A 189 -9.53 -11.62 16.46
CA GLY A 189 -10.04 -10.26 16.66
C GLY A 189 -9.38 -9.46 17.78
N SER A 190 -8.47 -10.03 18.55
CA SER A 190 -7.83 -9.39 19.72
C SER A 190 -7.08 -8.11 19.37
N TYR A 191 -6.45 -8.08 18.20
CA TYR A 191 -5.71 -6.91 17.72
C TYR A 191 -6.62 -5.72 17.44
N GLN A 192 -7.80 -5.93 16.85
CA GLN A 192 -8.73 -4.85 16.52
C GLN A 192 -9.21 -4.11 17.77
N GLU A 193 -9.47 -4.84 18.85
CA GLU A 193 -9.85 -4.23 20.14
C GLU A 193 -8.69 -3.39 20.72
N SER A 194 -7.48 -3.91 20.66
CA SER A 194 -6.31 -3.24 21.23
C SER A 194 -5.93 -1.94 20.51
N VAL A 195 -6.22 -1.82 19.21
CA VAL A 195 -5.91 -0.64 18.39
C VAL A 195 -7.12 0.25 18.12
N LYS A 196 -8.26 -0.02 18.75
CA LYS A 196 -9.54 0.67 18.53
C LYS A 196 -9.45 2.20 18.60
N ALA A 197 -8.61 2.73 19.49
CA ALA A 197 -8.38 4.17 19.63
C ALA A 197 -7.71 4.83 18.40
N PHE A 198 -7.04 4.03 17.56
CA PHE A 198 -6.33 4.49 16.36
C PHE A 198 -6.99 4.00 15.06
N LEU A 199 -8.12 3.30 15.17
CA LEU A 199 -8.80 2.70 14.04
C LEU A 199 -9.35 3.78 13.11
N LEU A 200 -8.89 3.76 11.87
CA LEU A 200 -9.29 4.70 10.82
C LEU A 200 -10.47 4.15 10.03
N GLN A 201 -11.38 5.02 9.64
CA GLN A 201 -12.42 4.66 8.69
C GLN A 201 -11.84 4.60 7.26
N PRO A 202 -12.14 3.56 6.47
CA PRO A 202 -11.53 3.36 5.16
C PRO A 202 -11.89 4.48 4.18
N ASP A 203 -13.10 5.02 4.22
CA ASP A 203 -13.54 6.16 3.42
C ASP A 203 -12.73 7.44 3.69
N TYR A 204 -12.36 7.69 4.95
CA TYR A 204 -11.49 8.80 5.32
C TYR A 204 -10.10 8.66 4.69
N VAL A 205 -9.50 7.48 4.78
CA VAL A 205 -8.18 7.20 4.20
C VAL A 205 -8.25 7.30 2.68
N ALA A 206 -9.28 6.73 2.05
CA ALA A 206 -9.52 6.79 0.62
C ALA A 206 -9.60 8.25 0.11
N ARG A 207 -10.38 9.10 0.78
CA ARG A 207 -10.46 10.54 0.45
C ARG A 207 -9.10 11.23 0.51
N LYS A 208 -8.25 10.91 1.50
CA LYS A 208 -6.90 11.48 1.61
C LYS A 208 -5.97 11.03 0.49
N ILE A 209 -6.08 9.77 0.07
CA ILE A 209 -5.31 9.21 -1.04
C ILE A 209 -5.74 9.87 -2.36
N VAL A 210 -7.04 9.87 -2.64
CA VAL A 210 -7.57 10.45 -3.89
C VAL A 210 -7.28 11.94 -3.99
N ALA A 211 -7.40 12.70 -2.89
CA ALA A 211 -7.04 14.12 -2.85
C ALA A 211 -5.53 14.39 -3.09
N ALA A 212 -4.67 13.39 -2.90
CA ALA A 212 -3.23 13.51 -3.18
C ALA A 212 -2.88 13.14 -4.64
N MET A 213 -3.80 12.55 -5.39
CA MET A 213 -3.59 12.20 -6.79
C MET A 213 -3.42 13.46 -7.65
N GLY A 214 -2.36 13.47 -8.47
CA GLY A 214 -1.98 14.63 -9.28
C GLY A 214 -1.27 15.74 -8.50
N THR A 215 -0.97 15.55 -7.22
CA THR A 215 -0.22 16.49 -6.40
C THR A 215 1.23 16.02 -6.16
N ARG A 216 2.07 16.90 -5.60
CA ARG A 216 3.43 16.56 -5.15
C ARG A 216 3.47 16.18 -3.66
N LYS A 217 2.38 15.65 -3.10
CA LYS A 217 2.33 15.21 -1.71
C LYS A 217 3.36 14.11 -1.47
N ARG A 218 4.29 14.36 -0.53
CA ARG A 218 5.35 13.40 -0.22
C ARG A 218 4.83 12.21 0.57
N ASP A 219 4.18 12.50 1.71
CA ASP A 219 3.73 11.48 2.67
C ASP A 219 2.31 11.79 3.16
N ILE A 220 1.53 10.74 3.37
CA ILE A 220 0.23 10.77 4.05
C ILE A 220 0.33 9.88 5.28
N ASN A 221 0.57 10.48 6.45
CA ASN A 221 0.71 9.78 7.72
C ASN A 221 -0.59 9.95 8.53
N LEU A 222 -1.26 8.85 8.83
CA LEU A 222 -2.57 8.83 9.50
C LEU A 222 -2.61 7.77 10.60
N PRO A 223 -3.21 8.07 11.77
CA PRO A 223 -3.63 9.39 12.23
C PRO A 223 -2.43 10.28 12.60
N TRP A 224 -2.66 11.57 12.76
CA TRP A 224 -1.60 12.52 13.11
C TRP A 224 -0.87 12.17 14.42
N SER A 225 -1.58 11.56 15.36
CA SER A 225 -1.02 11.12 16.65
C SER A 225 0.10 10.07 16.48
N LEU A 226 -0.11 9.08 15.61
CA LEU A 226 0.94 8.10 15.28
C LEU A 226 2.08 8.73 14.47
N ALA A 227 1.78 9.73 13.63
CA ALA A 227 2.82 10.49 12.93
C ALA A 227 3.72 11.28 13.90
N ALA A 228 3.14 11.86 14.96
CA ALA A 228 3.89 12.51 16.02
C ALA A 228 4.69 11.49 16.84
N ALA A 229 4.11 10.34 17.19
CA ALA A 229 4.78 9.25 17.87
C ALA A 229 6.01 8.74 17.08
N HIS A 230 5.90 8.62 15.75
CA HIS A 230 7.05 8.28 14.91
C HIS A 230 8.21 9.26 15.05
N LYS A 231 7.94 10.56 15.06
CA LYS A 231 9.00 11.57 15.25
C LYS A 231 9.66 11.45 16.62
N LEU A 232 8.86 11.23 17.67
CA LEU A 232 9.38 11.00 19.02
C LEU A 232 10.19 9.70 19.08
N TYR A 233 9.71 8.63 18.47
CA TYR A 233 10.42 7.35 18.36
C TYR A 233 11.80 7.52 17.73
N THR A 234 11.89 8.30 16.65
CA THR A 234 13.15 8.55 15.95
C THR A 234 14.13 9.40 16.78
N LEU A 235 13.63 10.41 17.50
CA LEU A 235 14.46 11.34 18.29
C LEU A 235 14.86 10.78 19.66
N PHE A 236 13.96 10.00 20.28
CA PHE A 236 14.14 9.49 21.65
C PHE A 236 13.80 7.99 21.74
N PRO A 237 14.55 7.09 21.04
CA PRO A 237 14.19 5.69 20.91
C PRO A 237 14.04 4.96 22.25
N ARG A 238 14.92 5.21 23.23
CA ARG A 238 14.84 4.57 24.56
C ARG A 238 13.55 4.93 25.33
N ILE A 239 13.11 6.18 25.22
CA ILE A 239 11.86 6.64 25.85
C ILE A 239 10.67 6.00 25.13
N ALA A 240 10.73 5.95 23.79
CA ALA A 240 9.69 5.34 22.98
C ALA A 240 9.58 3.82 23.22
N ASP A 241 10.67 3.10 23.34
CA ASP A 241 10.68 1.68 23.68
C ASP A 241 10.07 1.42 25.06
N TYR A 242 10.42 2.25 26.05
CA TYR A 242 9.83 2.17 27.39
C TYR A 242 8.32 2.41 27.34
N LEU A 243 7.85 3.43 26.63
CA LEU A 243 6.42 3.70 26.47
C LEU A 243 5.70 2.60 25.69
N ALA A 244 6.32 2.10 24.62
CA ALA A 244 5.77 1.01 23.83
C ALA A 244 5.61 -0.28 24.67
N SER A 245 6.60 -0.59 25.52
CA SER A 245 6.55 -1.79 26.37
C SER A 245 5.61 -1.66 27.58
N THR A 246 5.33 -0.44 28.06
CA THR A 246 4.49 -0.21 29.25
C THR A 246 3.06 0.20 28.91
N VAL A 247 2.88 1.04 27.89
CA VAL A 247 1.57 1.62 27.53
C VAL A 247 0.89 0.85 26.39
N PHE A 248 1.69 0.32 25.44
CA PHE A 248 1.21 -0.42 24.28
C PHE A 248 1.54 -1.92 24.36
N ASN A 249 1.79 -2.43 25.57
CA ASN A 249 2.06 -3.86 25.76
C ASN A 249 0.78 -4.64 25.50
N LEU A 250 0.61 -5.06 24.27
CA LEU A 250 -0.46 -5.96 23.82
C LEU A 250 -0.10 -7.37 24.33
N LYS A 251 -0.52 -7.68 25.56
CA LYS A 251 -0.49 -9.04 26.09
C LYS A 251 -1.61 -9.84 25.48
#